data_553e1b260300a2e4ff646db5a91aeee4
#
_entry.id   553e1b260300a2e4ff646db5a91aeee4
#
_cell.length_a   1.000
_cell.length_b   1.000
_cell.length_c   1.000
_cell.angle_alpha   90.00
_cell.angle_beta   90.00
_cell.angle_gamma   90.00
#
_symmetry.space_group_name_H-M   'P 1'
#
loop_
_entity.id
_entity.type
_entity.pdbx_description
1 polymer ?
#
loop_
_entity_poly.entity_id
_entity_poly.type
_entity_poly.pdbx_seq_one_letter_code
_entity_poly.pdbx_strand_id
1 'polypeptide(L)'
;MIELEKKDSIYYLCMNAGENRWNTSFVREFAKALDEIEKDEGPGALITSSNDPKFFSNGLDLDWMQDPEKYSEGGAREVFGEEFMYLMGRIITLPIPSICAINGHAFGAGFMLALSHDVRLMLSLIHISEPTRPRLI
;
A
#
# COMPACT_ATOMS: atom_id res chain seq x y z
N MET A 1 1.33 -10.01 -6.10
CA MET A 1 0.55 -8.81 -5.72
C MET A 1 1.40 -7.70 -5.12
N ILE A 2 2.39 -8.04 -4.37
CA ILE A 2 3.33 -7.08 -3.79
C ILE A 2 4.74 -7.44 -4.26
N GLU A 3 5.44 -6.47 -4.80
CA GLU A 3 6.83 -6.61 -5.21
C GLU A 3 7.71 -5.81 -4.26
N LEU A 4 8.74 -6.43 -3.72
CA LEU A 4 9.69 -5.78 -2.81
C LEU A 4 11.10 -5.92 -3.37
N GLU A 5 11.78 -4.79 -3.54
CA GLU A 5 13.15 -4.72 -4.01
C GLU A 5 13.96 -3.81 -3.08
N LYS A 6 15.18 -4.20 -2.76
CA LYS A 6 16.10 -3.36 -2.01
C LYS A 6 17.23 -2.89 -2.91
N LYS A 7 17.48 -1.58 -2.93
CA LYS A 7 18.55 -0.97 -3.70
C LYS A 7 19.14 0.21 -2.92
N ASP A 8 20.43 0.14 -2.65
CA ASP A 8 21.15 1.22 -1.95
C ASP A 8 20.50 1.63 -0.62
N SER A 9 20.15 0.65 0.21
CA SER A 9 19.47 0.84 1.50
C SER A 9 18.03 1.36 1.40
N ILE A 10 17.45 1.45 0.20
CA ILE A 10 16.06 1.82 0.01
C ILE A 10 15.25 0.58 -0.37
N TYR A 11 14.17 0.33 0.35
CA TYR A 11 13.18 -0.67 0.00
C TYR A 11 12.12 -0.05 -0.88
N TYR A 12 11.95 -0.60 -2.06
CA TYR A 12 10.88 -0.23 -2.98
C TYR A 12 9.80 -1.29 -2.90
N LEU A 13 8.65 -0.92 -2.33
CA LEU A 13 7.47 -1.78 -2.25
C LEU A 13 6.48 -1.29 -3.28
N CYS A 14 6.24 -2.11 -4.30
CA CYS A 14 5.30 -1.78 -5.36
C CYS A 14 4.06 -2.67 -5.25
N MET A 15 2.90 -2.04 -5.13
CA MET A 15 1.62 -2.74 -5.19
C MET A 15 1.29 -3.01 -6.67
N ASN A 16 1.14 -4.30 -7.01
CA ASN A 16 0.92 -4.75 -8.38
C ASN A 16 -0.25 -5.74 -8.44
N ALA A 17 -1.42 -5.31 -7.99
CA ALA A 17 -2.64 -6.10 -7.99
C ALA A 17 -3.79 -5.31 -8.62
N GLY A 18 -3.57 -4.83 -9.85
CA GLY A 18 -4.56 -4.00 -10.56
C GLY A 18 -4.84 -2.71 -9.79
N GLU A 19 -6.09 -2.51 -9.37
CA GLU A 19 -6.50 -1.33 -8.61
C GLU A 19 -6.03 -1.35 -7.14
N ASN A 20 -5.31 -2.37 -6.73
CA ASN A 20 -4.79 -2.56 -5.37
C ASN A 20 -5.89 -2.46 -4.31
N ARG A 21 -6.93 -3.27 -4.52
CA ARG A 21 -8.04 -3.35 -3.59
C ARG A 21 -7.68 -4.22 -2.39
N TRP A 22 -8.18 -3.81 -1.23
CA TRP A 22 -7.85 -4.45 0.03
C TRP A 22 -8.80 -5.58 0.38
N ASN A 23 -8.23 -6.74 0.59
CA ASN A 23 -8.84 -7.92 1.20
C ASN A 23 -7.81 -8.56 2.13
N THR A 24 -8.20 -9.61 2.85
CA THR A 24 -7.30 -10.23 3.83
C THR A 24 -6.04 -10.81 3.19
N SER A 25 -6.15 -11.36 1.99
CA SER A 25 -4.99 -11.87 1.25
C SER A 25 -3.99 -10.76 0.93
N PHE A 26 -4.48 -9.60 0.49
CA PHE A 26 -3.63 -8.44 0.19
C PHE A 26 -2.93 -7.90 1.45
N VAL A 27 -3.67 -7.82 2.56
CA VAL A 27 -3.09 -7.45 3.87
C VAL A 27 -1.93 -8.37 4.23
N ARG A 28 -2.12 -9.67 4.08
CA ARG A 28 -1.10 -10.67 4.43
C ARG A 28 0.12 -10.62 3.52
N GLU A 29 -0.09 -10.37 2.23
CA GLU A 29 1.02 -10.18 1.30
C GLU A 29 1.84 -8.93 1.65
N PHE A 30 1.17 -7.84 1.99
CA PHE A 30 1.83 -6.61 2.42
C PHE A 30 2.60 -6.84 3.72
N ALA A 31 2.00 -7.56 4.67
CA ALA A 31 2.64 -7.89 5.95
C ALA A 31 3.92 -8.71 5.75
N LYS A 32 3.92 -9.65 4.81
CA LYS A 32 5.13 -10.42 4.48
C LYS A 32 6.27 -9.52 4.00
N ALA A 33 5.95 -8.50 3.20
CA ALA A 33 6.95 -7.54 2.75
C ALA A 33 7.53 -6.75 3.93
N LEU A 34 6.70 -6.34 4.89
CA LEU A 34 7.17 -5.68 6.11
C LEU A 34 8.03 -6.62 6.96
N ASP A 35 7.70 -7.91 7.02
CA ASP A 35 8.53 -8.90 7.71
C ASP A 35 9.95 -8.92 7.17
N GLU A 36 10.10 -8.89 5.84
CA GLU A 36 11.42 -8.85 5.21
C GLU A 36 12.18 -7.57 5.54
N ILE A 37 11.50 -6.43 5.55
CA ILE A 37 12.11 -5.15 5.90
C ILE A 37 12.58 -5.15 7.36
N GLU A 38 11.76 -5.68 8.27
CA GLU A 38 12.06 -5.69 9.71
C GLU A 38 13.20 -6.64 10.08
N LYS A 39 13.50 -7.64 9.26
CA LYS A 39 14.65 -8.54 9.47
C LYS A 39 15.99 -7.83 9.26
N ASP A 40 15.99 -6.76 8.50
CA ASP A 40 17.21 -6.00 8.18
C ASP A 40 17.42 -4.92 9.26
N GLU A 41 18.48 -5.07 10.02
CA GLU A 41 18.82 -4.11 11.09
C GLU A 41 19.66 -2.93 10.59
N GLY A 42 20.00 -2.89 9.32
CA GLY A 42 20.77 -1.81 8.73
C GLY A 42 19.96 -0.53 8.51
N PRO A 43 20.63 0.56 8.15
CA PRO A 43 19.92 1.79 7.79
C PRO A 43 19.12 1.60 6.52
N GLY A 44 17.97 2.28 6.44
CA GLY A 44 17.11 2.15 5.27
C GLY A 44 15.98 3.16 5.24
N ALA A 45 15.21 3.09 4.17
CA ALA A 45 13.96 3.82 4.01
C ALA A 45 13.01 2.96 3.18
N LEU A 46 11.73 3.15 3.37
CA LEU A 46 10.69 2.47 2.58
C LEU A 46 10.02 3.47 1.65
N ILE A 47 9.90 3.09 0.38
CA ILE A 47 9.07 3.82 -0.58
C ILE A 47 7.96 2.86 -1.05
N THR A 48 6.71 3.24 -0.79
CA THR A 48 5.54 2.48 -1.22
C THR A 48 4.93 3.15 -2.45
N SER A 49 4.69 2.37 -3.49
CA SER A 49 4.14 2.86 -4.76
C SER A 49 3.15 1.86 -5.35
N SER A 50 2.49 2.25 -6.43
CA SER A 50 1.58 1.41 -7.20
C SER A 50 2.03 1.31 -8.65
N ASN A 51 1.83 0.14 -9.24
CA ASN A 51 2.09 -0.08 -10.66
C ASN A 51 0.89 0.28 -11.56
N ASP A 52 -0.27 0.55 -10.96
CA ASP A 52 -1.44 0.94 -11.74
C ASP A 52 -1.35 2.40 -12.15
N PRO A 53 -1.63 2.74 -13.45
CA PRO A 53 -1.50 4.12 -13.92
C PRO A 53 -2.61 5.06 -13.42
N LYS A 54 -3.70 4.53 -12.89
CA LYS A 54 -4.86 5.30 -12.44
C LYS A 54 -5.04 5.28 -10.93
N PHE A 55 -4.79 4.14 -10.30
CA PHE A 55 -5.04 3.95 -8.86
C PHE A 55 -3.75 3.72 -8.09
N PHE A 56 -3.55 4.49 -7.04
CA PHE A 56 -2.64 4.10 -5.97
C PHE A 56 -3.26 2.91 -5.22
N SER A 57 -4.47 3.08 -4.72
CA SER A 57 -5.30 1.99 -4.18
C SER A 57 -6.77 2.42 -4.17
N ASN A 58 -7.62 1.57 -4.74
CA ASN A 58 -9.07 1.85 -4.84
C ASN A 58 -9.86 1.40 -3.58
N GLY A 59 -9.17 1.20 -2.46
CA GLY A 59 -9.84 0.93 -1.20
C GLY A 59 -10.23 -0.54 -1.01
N LEU A 60 -11.29 -0.76 -0.24
CA LEU A 60 -11.76 -2.11 0.10
C LEU A 60 -12.26 -2.85 -1.14
N ASP A 61 -11.91 -4.11 -1.24
CA ASP A 61 -12.43 -5.01 -2.27
C ASP A 61 -13.89 -5.37 -1.93
N LEU A 62 -14.81 -4.54 -2.44
CA LEU A 62 -16.24 -4.70 -2.16
C LEU A 62 -16.81 -5.97 -2.76
N ASP A 63 -16.34 -6.41 -3.92
CA ASP A 63 -16.78 -7.65 -4.53
C ASP A 63 -16.47 -8.83 -3.62
N TRP A 64 -15.23 -8.91 -3.14
CA TRP A 64 -14.85 -9.94 -2.19
C TRP A 64 -15.64 -9.84 -0.89
N MET A 65 -15.88 -8.64 -0.40
CA MET A 65 -16.58 -8.43 0.86
C MET A 65 -18.05 -8.89 0.77
N GLN A 66 -18.69 -8.77 -0.39
CA GLN A 66 -20.10 -9.02 -0.57
C GLN A 66 -20.43 -10.35 -1.25
N ASP A 67 -19.50 -10.91 -2.03
CA ASP A 67 -19.74 -12.09 -2.84
C ASP A 67 -19.19 -13.35 -2.15
N PRO A 68 -20.08 -14.29 -1.73
CA PRO A 68 -19.64 -15.54 -1.11
C PRO A 68 -18.71 -16.39 -1.99
N GLU A 69 -18.84 -16.30 -3.31
CA GLU A 69 -18.00 -17.08 -4.22
C GLU A 69 -16.55 -16.61 -4.23
N LYS A 70 -16.31 -15.33 -3.94
CA LYS A 70 -14.97 -14.75 -3.90
C LYS A 70 -14.30 -14.82 -2.53
N TYR A 71 -14.97 -15.40 -1.56
CA TYR A 71 -14.46 -15.49 -0.21
C TYR A 71 -13.09 -16.16 -0.12
N SER A 72 -12.92 -17.28 -0.81
CA SER A 72 -11.67 -18.05 -0.75
C SER A 72 -10.49 -17.33 -1.41
N GLU A 73 -10.76 -16.49 -2.40
CA GLU A 73 -9.70 -15.76 -3.11
C GLU A 73 -9.13 -14.62 -2.27
N GLY A 74 -9.99 -13.92 -1.55
CA GLY A 74 -9.60 -12.77 -0.74
C GLY A 74 -9.25 -13.07 0.71
N GLY A 75 -9.40 -14.31 1.15
CA GLY A 75 -9.17 -14.73 2.53
C GLY A 75 -10.36 -14.46 3.45
N ALA A 76 -10.20 -14.76 4.73
CA ALA A 76 -11.27 -14.66 5.73
C ALA A 76 -11.70 -13.20 5.97
N ARG A 77 -12.96 -12.90 5.74
CA ARG A 77 -13.52 -11.53 5.87
C ARG A 77 -13.58 -11.05 7.32
N GLU A 78 -13.87 -11.95 8.25
CA GLU A 78 -14.10 -11.64 9.65
C GLU A 78 -12.84 -11.11 10.36
N VAL A 79 -11.66 -11.39 9.84
CA VAL A 79 -10.40 -10.92 10.43
C VAL A 79 -9.81 -9.71 9.68
N PHE A 80 -10.43 -9.28 8.59
CA PHE A 80 -9.89 -8.21 7.75
C PHE A 80 -9.64 -6.93 8.53
N GLY A 81 -10.63 -6.44 9.25
CA GLY A 81 -10.55 -5.17 9.96
C GLY A 81 -9.40 -5.15 10.98
N GLU A 82 -9.29 -6.21 11.77
CA GLU A 82 -8.24 -6.33 12.77
C GLU A 82 -6.85 -6.42 12.14
N GLU A 83 -6.68 -7.29 11.14
CA GLU A 83 -5.39 -7.46 10.47
C GLU A 83 -5.00 -6.21 9.68
N PHE A 84 -5.95 -5.52 9.04
CA PHE A 84 -5.68 -4.27 8.34
C PHE A 84 -5.21 -3.17 9.29
N MET A 85 -5.89 -2.98 10.40
CA MET A 85 -5.51 -1.96 11.38
C MET A 85 -4.17 -2.28 12.03
N TYR A 86 -3.89 -3.55 12.28
CA TYR A 86 -2.59 -3.98 12.77
C TYR A 86 -1.48 -3.65 11.78
N LEU A 87 -1.72 -3.90 10.49
CA LEU A 87 -0.77 -3.56 9.43
C LEU A 87 -0.49 -2.05 9.38
N MET A 88 -1.53 -1.21 9.47
CA MET A 88 -1.36 0.24 9.53
C MET A 88 -0.49 0.66 10.71
N GLY A 89 -0.72 0.06 11.86
CA GLY A 89 0.11 0.29 13.06
C GLY A 89 1.58 -0.08 12.84
N ARG A 90 1.85 -1.17 12.15
CA ARG A 90 3.22 -1.59 11.81
C ARG A 90 3.93 -0.57 10.91
N ILE A 91 3.22 -0.01 9.95
CA ILE A 91 3.78 1.02 9.06
C ILE A 91 4.09 2.29 9.86
N ILE A 92 3.16 2.73 10.71
CA ILE A 92 3.34 3.92 11.56
C ILE A 92 4.56 3.78 12.47
N THR A 93 4.79 2.58 13.00
CA THR A 93 5.87 2.30 13.96
C THR A 93 7.12 1.69 13.33
N LEU A 94 7.19 1.66 12.00
CA LEU A 94 8.33 1.09 11.30
C LEU A 94 9.62 1.83 11.70
N PRO A 95 10.72 1.10 12.04
CA PRO A 95 11.93 1.75 12.55
C PRO A 95 12.79 2.45 11.49
N ILE A 96 12.30 2.58 10.27
CA ILE A 96 12.92 3.32 9.18
C ILE A 96 11.93 4.32 8.61
N PRO A 97 12.39 5.43 8.02
CA PRO A 97 11.50 6.37 7.36
C PRO A 97 10.66 5.71 6.27
N SER A 98 9.41 6.10 6.18
CA SER A 98 8.49 5.59 5.16
C SER A 98 7.92 6.72 4.31
N ILE A 99 7.99 6.54 2.99
CA ILE A 99 7.52 7.51 2.01
C ILE A 99 6.45 6.82 1.15
N CYS A 100 5.33 7.49 0.98
CA CYS A 100 4.26 7.02 0.12
C CYS A 100 4.25 7.85 -1.17
N ALA A 101 4.50 7.19 -2.29
CA ALA A 101 4.46 7.83 -3.61
C ALA A 101 3.07 7.61 -4.23
N ILE A 102 2.19 8.59 -4.04
CA ILE A 102 0.79 8.50 -4.47
C ILE A 102 0.70 8.95 -5.92
N ASN A 103 0.73 8.00 -6.85
CA ASN A 103 0.72 8.25 -8.29
C ASN A 103 -0.67 8.15 -8.92
N GLY A 104 -1.72 8.10 -8.13
CA GLY A 104 -3.09 7.97 -8.60
C GLY A 104 -4.09 8.09 -7.47
N HIS A 105 -5.33 7.70 -7.74
CA HIS A 105 -6.41 7.77 -6.75
C HIS A 105 -6.13 6.88 -5.53
N ALA A 106 -6.39 7.40 -4.35
CA ALA A 106 -6.28 6.69 -3.08
C ALA A 106 -7.59 6.86 -2.32
N PHE A 107 -8.42 5.82 -2.31
CA PHE A 107 -9.75 5.84 -1.69
C PHE A 107 -9.80 4.94 -0.45
N GLY A 108 -10.58 5.34 0.54
CA GLY A 108 -10.88 4.51 1.71
C GLY A 108 -9.63 3.90 2.36
N ALA A 109 -9.53 2.58 2.34
CA ALA A 109 -8.38 1.86 2.88
C ALA A 109 -7.06 2.25 2.20
N GLY A 110 -7.10 2.62 0.92
CA GLY A 110 -5.92 3.14 0.21
C GLY A 110 -5.46 4.48 0.75
N PHE A 111 -6.40 5.34 1.12
CA PHE A 111 -6.07 6.61 1.77
C PHE A 111 -5.51 6.39 3.18
N MET A 112 -6.07 5.44 3.93
CA MET A 112 -5.54 5.07 5.24
C MET A 112 -4.09 4.55 5.14
N LEU A 113 -3.79 3.74 4.13
CA LEU A 113 -2.42 3.30 3.86
C LEU A 113 -1.49 4.51 3.66
N ALA A 114 -1.91 5.46 2.83
CA ALA A 114 -1.12 6.66 2.58
C ALA A 114 -0.85 7.46 3.86
N LEU A 115 -1.86 7.62 4.69
CA LEU A 115 -1.75 8.35 5.96
C LEU A 115 -0.85 7.66 6.99
N SER A 116 -0.61 6.37 6.84
CA SER A 116 0.23 5.59 7.77
C SER A 116 1.72 5.79 7.53
N HIS A 117 2.11 6.38 6.43
CA HIS A 117 3.51 6.69 6.10
C HIS A 117 3.95 8.01 6.72
N ASP A 118 5.26 8.17 6.89
CA ASP A 118 5.84 9.41 7.44
C ASP A 118 5.70 10.59 6.49
N VAL A 119 5.92 10.34 5.19
CA VAL A 119 5.90 11.37 4.13
C VAL A 119 5.03 10.90 2.99
N ARG A 120 4.25 11.80 2.41
CA ARG A 120 3.41 11.56 1.23
C ARG A 120 3.79 12.49 0.10
N LEU A 121 4.10 11.91 -1.05
CA LEU A 121 4.28 12.63 -2.30
C LEU A 121 3.10 12.28 -3.20
N MET A 122 2.47 13.27 -3.78
CA MET A 122 1.26 13.08 -4.57
C MET A 122 1.38 13.77 -5.91
N LEU A 123 0.97 13.06 -6.96
CA LEU A 123 0.84 13.67 -8.28
C LEU A 123 -0.35 14.62 -8.30
N SER A 124 -0.19 15.75 -9.00
CA SER A 124 -1.29 16.68 -9.20
C SER A 124 -2.24 16.14 -10.26
N LEU A 125 -3.47 15.75 -9.85
CA LEU A 125 -4.50 15.27 -10.78
C LEU A 125 -5.20 16.40 -11.53
N ILE A 126 -4.90 17.65 -11.21
CA ILE A 126 -5.49 18.82 -11.86
C ILE A 126 -4.94 19.00 -13.28
N HIS A 127 -3.76 18.48 -13.57
CA HIS A 127 -3.05 18.65 -14.84
C HIS A 127 -2.86 17.32 -15.56
N ILE A 128 -3.95 16.63 -15.86
CA ILE A 128 -3.92 15.30 -16.50
C ILE A 128 -3.26 15.34 -17.88
N SER A 129 -3.37 16.47 -18.59
CA SER A 129 -2.79 16.67 -19.93
C SER A 129 -1.40 17.29 -19.91
N GLU A 130 -0.85 17.60 -18.76
CA GLU A 130 0.47 18.20 -18.57
C GLU A 130 1.39 17.24 -17.83
N PRO A 131 2.74 17.43 -17.91
CA PRO A 131 3.65 16.69 -17.06
C PRO A 131 3.27 16.89 -15.60
N THR A 132 2.94 15.79 -14.92
CA THR A 132 2.54 15.83 -13.53
C THR A 132 3.73 16.06 -12.61
N ARG A 133 3.51 16.84 -11.55
CA ARG A 133 4.53 17.10 -10.53
C ARG A 133 4.14 16.42 -9.22
N PRO A 134 5.08 15.74 -8.54
CA PRO A 134 4.83 15.25 -7.19
C PRO A 134 4.56 16.43 -6.25
N ARG A 135 3.65 16.23 -5.32
CA ARG A 135 3.41 17.19 -4.24
C ARG A 135 3.66 16.53 -2.90
N LEU A 136 4.36 17.23 -2.04
CA LEU A 136 4.52 16.84 -0.65
C LEU A 136 3.25 17.19 0.13
N ILE A 137 2.70 16.20 0.79
CA ILE A 137 1.51 16.37 1.62
C ILE A 137 1.89 16.21 3.09
#